data_632a69992480d8394c2f18e010e3191d
#
_entry.id   632a69992480d8394c2f18e010e3191d
#
_cell.length_a   1.000
_cell.length_b   1.000
_cell.length_c   1.000
_cell.angle_alpha   90.00
_cell.angle_beta   90.00
_cell.angle_gamma   90.00
#
_symmetry.space_group_name_H-M   'P 1'
#
loop_
_entity.id
_entity.type
_entity.pdbx_description
1 polymer ?
#
loop_
_entity_poly.entity_id
_entity_poly.type
_entity_poly.pdbx_seq_one_letter_code
_entity_poly.pdbx_strand_id
1 'polypeptide(L)'
;VVGRDMSGNQITEIITGAIGGETAKGSKIFKTVTSITPSATTGSGNIEIGHESQPVFFNVSDEQSLFSSKIMSTNTSLGTPNTHSQVGGKVKIFTASGGDHSITKFTVVGTDYKGDALTEVIENGPLSEKSVVGGKIFKTITSITPQPISEIVTSANVSIANDTITISNHMLSTGSKITYSNGSGTDITGLSNNTAYYAIVIDANTIKLASSLANANSNTSISLTGTGNNNQTFTRDVIGSGSVNVDLVITSDASLNPPSDITVSWTNDASG
;
A
#
# COMPACT_ATOMS: atom_id res chain seq x y z
N VAL A 1 21.57 -26.80 14.23
CA VAL A 1 21.32 -26.13 12.98
C VAL A 1 22.05 -24.80 12.99
N VAL A 2 22.82 -24.52 11.94
CA VAL A 2 23.54 -23.26 11.73
C VAL A 2 23.10 -22.68 10.40
N GLY A 3 22.87 -21.38 10.36
CA GLY A 3 22.48 -20.70 9.14
C GLY A 3 22.54 -19.19 9.28
N ARG A 4 21.82 -18.47 8.42
CA ARG A 4 21.73 -17.02 8.46
C ARG A 4 20.25 -16.60 8.55
N ASP A 5 20.01 -15.54 9.31
CA ASP A 5 18.71 -14.89 9.38
C ASP A 5 18.42 -14.04 8.13
N MET A 6 17.28 -13.39 8.11
CA MET A 6 16.85 -12.52 7.01
C MET A 6 17.77 -11.31 6.80
N SER A 7 18.47 -10.88 7.83
CA SER A 7 19.44 -9.78 7.81
C SER A 7 20.86 -10.24 7.41
N GLY A 8 21.06 -11.56 7.18
CA GLY A 8 22.34 -12.14 6.82
C GLY A 8 23.24 -12.46 8.03
N ASN A 9 22.81 -12.24 9.26
CA ASN A 9 23.56 -12.58 10.46
C ASN A 9 23.56 -14.08 10.68
N GLN A 10 24.69 -14.63 11.19
CA GLN A 10 24.75 -16.05 11.54
C GLN A 10 23.88 -16.31 12.77
N ILE A 11 23.02 -17.32 12.66
CA ILE A 11 22.19 -17.80 13.76
C ILE A 11 22.39 -19.30 13.94
N THR A 12 22.27 -19.75 15.18
CA THR A 12 22.35 -21.17 15.55
C THR A 12 21.13 -21.54 16.38
N GLU A 13 20.60 -22.73 16.16
CA GLU A 13 19.51 -23.29 16.93
C GLU A 13 19.82 -24.75 17.28
N ILE A 14 19.47 -25.15 18.50
CA ILE A 14 19.48 -26.53 18.95
C ILE A 14 18.04 -27.01 18.98
N ILE A 15 17.74 -28.02 18.17
CA ILE A 15 16.42 -28.65 18.14
C ILE A 15 16.57 -30.01 18.86
N THR A 16 15.83 -30.17 19.95
CA THR A 16 15.79 -31.46 20.66
C THR A 16 15.01 -32.46 19.80
N GLY A 17 15.60 -33.59 19.53
CA GLY A 17 15.01 -34.62 18.68
C GLY A 17 13.70 -35.15 19.24
N ALA A 18 12.78 -35.51 18.35
CA ALA A 18 11.52 -36.15 18.68
C ALA A 18 11.70 -37.63 19.00
N ILE A 19 10.78 -38.22 19.74
CA ILE A 19 10.77 -39.66 20.11
C ILE A 19 9.77 -40.39 19.22
N GLY A 20 10.22 -41.48 18.57
CA GLY A 20 9.31 -42.48 18.04
C GLY A 20 8.32 -42.00 16.96
N GLY A 21 8.79 -41.53 15.82
CA GLY A 21 7.93 -41.16 14.69
C GLY A 21 7.29 -39.76 14.77
N GLU A 22 7.64 -39.00 15.80
CA GLU A 22 7.19 -37.62 15.96
C GLU A 22 8.11 -36.63 15.23
N THR A 23 7.64 -35.41 15.04
CA THR A 23 8.38 -34.31 14.41
C THR A 23 8.77 -33.27 15.45
N ALA A 24 10.05 -32.90 15.50
CA ALA A 24 10.50 -31.74 16.28
C ALA A 24 10.70 -30.54 15.37
N LYS A 25 10.23 -29.39 15.82
CA LYS A 25 10.31 -28.13 15.06
C LYS A 25 11.26 -27.17 15.76
N GLY A 26 12.04 -26.42 14.96
CA GLY A 26 12.79 -25.27 15.42
C GLY A 26 11.87 -24.06 15.64
N SER A 27 12.38 -23.10 16.38
CA SER A 27 11.71 -21.82 16.67
C SER A 27 12.31 -20.63 15.92
N LYS A 28 13.51 -20.83 15.36
CA LYS A 28 14.22 -19.79 14.63
C LYS A 28 13.98 -19.87 13.13
N ILE A 29 13.87 -18.73 12.53
CA ILE A 29 13.64 -18.57 11.09
C ILE A 29 14.99 -18.39 10.39
N PHE A 30 15.31 -19.30 9.48
CA PHE A 30 16.53 -19.28 8.70
C PHE A 30 16.24 -18.85 7.25
N LYS A 31 16.95 -17.83 6.76
CA LYS A 31 16.99 -17.51 5.34
C LYS A 31 17.77 -18.55 4.56
N THR A 32 18.90 -18.99 5.13
CA THR A 32 19.72 -20.07 4.59
C THR A 32 20.19 -20.96 5.71
N VAL A 33 20.21 -22.27 5.47
CA VAL A 33 20.82 -23.26 6.35
C VAL A 33 22.17 -23.63 5.79
N THR A 34 23.20 -23.51 6.62
CA THR A 34 24.57 -23.82 6.22
C THR A 34 24.97 -25.24 6.64
N SER A 35 24.51 -25.67 7.81
CA SER A 35 24.76 -27.01 8.31
C SER A 35 23.73 -27.47 9.33
N ILE A 36 23.46 -28.75 9.34
CA ILE A 36 22.70 -29.44 10.37
C ILE A 36 23.60 -30.58 10.88
N THR A 37 23.96 -30.52 12.16
CA THR A 37 24.86 -31.49 12.75
C THR A 37 24.15 -32.15 13.95
N PRO A 38 23.89 -33.47 13.93
CA PRO A 38 23.40 -34.17 15.12
C PRO A 38 24.49 -34.19 16.20
N SER A 39 24.10 -33.90 17.45
CA SER A 39 25.04 -33.86 18.58
C SER A 39 25.27 -35.23 19.23
N ALA A 40 24.39 -36.18 18.99
CA ALA A 40 24.58 -37.59 19.38
C ALA A 40 23.71 -38.48 18.48
N THR A 41 24.19 -39.66 18.14
CA THR A 41 23.40 -40.70 17.49
C THR A 41 23.12 -41.78 18.50
N THR A 42 21.95 -41.77 19.11
CA THR A 42 21.54 -42.78 20.08
C THR A 42 20.44 -43.72 19.57
N GLY A 43 20.19 -43.74 18.26
CA GLY A 43 19.16 -44.55 17.64
C GLY A 43 19.56 -45.10 16.29
N SER A 44 18.99 -46.25 15.92
CA SER A 44 19.07 -46.86 14.61
C SER A 44 17.86 -46.46 13.80
N GLY A 45 17.93 -45.33 13.10
CA GLY A 45 16.83 -44.85 12.24
C GLY A 45 17.29 -43.72 11.34
N ASN A 46 16.58 -43.48 10.25
CA ASN A 46 16.82 -42.34 9.36
C ASN A 46 16.26 -41.05 9.94
N ILE A 47 17.03 -39.99 9.82
CA ILE A 47 16.58 -38.64 10.14
C ILE A 47 16.18 -37.99 8.82
N GLU A 48 14.90 -37.67 8.69
CA GLU A 48 14.45 -36.79 7.60
C GLU A 48 14.51 -35.33 8.05
N ILE A 49 15.19 -34.53 7.26
CA ILE A 49 15.32 -33.10 7.52
C ILE A 49 14.57 -32.41 6.41
N GLY A 50 13.49 -31.74 6.78
CA GLY A 50 12.70 -30.91 5.89
C GLY A 50 12.71 -29.45 6.35
N HIS A 51 12.39 -28.54 5.47
CA HIS A 51 11.89 -27.25 5.83
C HIS A 51 10.36 -27.34 5.75
N GLU A 52 9.67 -26.97 6.80
CA GLU A 52 8.28 -26.61 6.65
C GLU A 52 8.25 -25.32 5.83
N SER A 53 8.22 -25.45 4.49
CA SER A 53 7.54 -24.42 3.75
C SER A 53 6.11 -24.51 4.26
N GLN A 54 5.80 -23.77 5.30
CA GLN A 54 4.45 -23.35 5.42
C GLN A 54 4.15 -22.73 4.05
N PRO A 55 3.34 -23.32 3.18
CA PRO A 55 2.42 -22.49 2.50
C PRO A 55 1.73 -21.84 3.69
N VAL A 56 2.03 -20.58 3.94
CA VAL A 56 1.16 -19.81 4.76
C VAL A 56 -0.12 -19.82 3.94
N PHE A 57 -0.89 -20.88 4.06
CA PHE A 57 -2.28 -20.91 3.77
C PHE A 57 -2.86 -19.98 4.80
N PHE A 58 -2.68 -18.67 4.55
CA PHE A 58 -3.63 -17.76 5.07
C PHE A 58 -4.93 -18.25 4.46
N ASN A 59 -5.69 -18.90 5.28
CA ASN A 59 -7.08 -19.06 5.01
C ASN A 59 -7.53 -17.68 4.54
N VAL A 60 -8.08 -17.57 3.33
CA VAL A 60 -8.51 -16.30 2.74
C VAL A 60 -9.54 -15.60 3.66
N SER A 61 -10.02 -16.30 4.69
CA SER A 61 -10.85 -15.80 5.78
C SER A 61 -10.09 -15.10 6.91
N ASP A 62 -8.75 -15.17 6.93
CA ASP A 62 -7.92 -14.53 7.96
C ASP A 62 -7.02 -13.47 7.31
N GLU A 63 -7.59 -12.66 6.42
CA GLU A 63 -7.02 -11.40 6.00
C GLU A 63 -6.73 -10.63 7.27
N GLN A 64 -5.45 -10.37 7.54
CA GLN A 64 -5.03 -9.67 8.75
C GLN A 64 -5.49 -8.23 8.66
N SER A 65 -6.71 -7.97 9.12
CA SER A 65 -7.30 -6.65 9.08
C SER A 65 -6.46 -5.67 9.90
N LEU A 66 -5.75 -4.79 9.22
CA LEU A 66 -5.05 -3.67 9.85
C LEU A 66 -6.05 -2.64 10.35
N PHE A 67 -7.09 -2.42 9.55
CA PHE A 67 -8.19 -1.53 9.88
C PHE A 67 -9.50 -2.06 9.30
N SER A 68 -10.52 -2.16 10.11
CA SER A 68 -11.86 -2.48 9.65
C SER A 68 -12.76 -1.24 9.70
N SER A 69 -13.49 -1.01 8.63
CA SER A 69 -14.57 -0.01 8.52
C SER A 69 -14.20 1.41 8.99
N LYS A 70 -13.01 1.91 8.57
CA LYS A 70 -12.57 3.27 8.93
C LYS A 70 -13.21 4.32 8.04
N ILE A 71 -13.87 5.30 8.67
CA ILE A 71 -14.27 6.54 8.01
C ILE A 71 -13.03 7.40 7.84
N MET A 72 -12.85 7.94 6.64
CA MET A 72 -11.65 8.70 6.29
C MET A 72 -11.83 10.19 6.52
N SER A 73 -10.76 10.84 6.95
CA SER A 73 -10.60 12.28 6.96
C SER A 73 -9.34 12.68 6.18
N THR A 74 -9.42 13.76 5.45
CA THR A 74 -8.30 14.28 4.65
C THR A 74 -7.07 14.51 5.51
N ASN A 75 -5.91 14.02 5.07
CA ASN A 75 -4.61 14.16 5.73
C ASN A 75 -4.55 13.67 7.19
N THR A 76 -5.52 12.88 7.62
CA THR A 76 -5.53 12.28 8.96
C THR A 76 -5.24 10.79 8.84
N SER A 77 -4.24 10.30 9.58
CA SER A 77 -3.95 8.86 9.62
C SER A 77 -5.19 8.07 10.04
N LEU A 78 -5.38 6.89 9.48
CA LEU A 78 -6.46 5.96 9.87
C LEU A 78 -6.35 5.48 11.32
N GLY A 79 -5.29 5.85 12.00
CA GLY A 79 -4.95 5.49 13.37
C GLY A 79 -3.78 4.53 13.44
N THR A 80 -3.54 3.93 14.60
CA THR A 80 -2.53 2.90 14.79
C THR A 80 -3.05 1.59 14.22
N PRO A 81 -2.34 0.95 13.29
CA PRO A 81 -2.72 -0.38 12.79
C PRO A 81 -2.72 -1.41 13.92
N ASN A 82 -3.58 -2.39 13.81
CA ASN A 82 -3.50 -3.56 14.68
C ASN A 82 -2.12 -4.20 14.53
N THR A 83 -1.52 -4.56 15.65
CA THR A 83 -0.22 -5.26 15.64
C THR A 83 -0.43 -6.67 15.12
N HIS A 84 0.07 -6.94 13.92
CA HIS A 84 0.09 -8.29 13.37
C HIS A 84 1.47 -8.92 13.53
N SER A 85 1.44 -10.21 13.78
CA SER A 85 2.63 -11.01 13.96
C SER A 85 3.55 -10.92 12.74
N GLN A 86 4.78 -10.79 12.96
CA GLN A 86 6.04 -10.98 12.26
C GLN A 86 6.08 -11.28 10.73
N VAL A 87 4.97 -11.44 10.06
CA VAL A 87 4.90 -11.71 8.62
C VAL A 87 4.47 -10.42 7.93
N GLY A 88 5.35 -9.85 7.15
CA GLY A 88 5.04 -8.65 6.39
C GLY A 88 4.27 -8.96 5.10
N GLY A 89 3.72 -7.95 4.48
CA GLY A 89 2.95 -8.10 3.24
C GLY A 89 2.73 -6.79 2.52
N LYS A 90 2.02 -6.87 1.40
CA LYS A 90 1.56 -5.72 0.64
C LYS A 90 0.27 -5.19 1.26
N VAL A 91 0.12 -3.87 1.29
CA VAL A 91 -1.11 -3.25 1.78
C VAL A 91 -2.21 -3.40 0.74
N LYS A 92 -3.35 -3.96 1.13
CA LYS A 92 -4.57 -4.04 0.34
C LYS A 92 -5.60 -3.10 0.96
N ILE A 93 -6.14 -2.21 0.17
CA ILE A 93 -7.23 -1.32 0.56
C ILE A 93 -8.47 -1.78 -0.17
N PHE A 94 -9.54 -2.02 0.56
CA PHE A 94 -10.82 -2.50 0.05
C PHE A 94 -11.95 -1.56 0.46
N THR A 95 -12.88 -1.32 -0.44
CA THR A 95 -14.08 -0.51 -0.19
C THR A 95 -15.31 -1.39 -0.15
N ALA A 96 -16.11 -1.25 0.90
CA ALA A 96 -17.43 -1.87 0.97
C ALA A 96 -18.40 -1.24 -0.04
N SER A 97 -19.59 -1.83 -0.17
CA SER A 97 -20.65 -1.32 -1.05
C SER A 97 -20.98 0.14 -0.75
N GLY A 98 -21.11 0.94 -1.78
CA GLY A 98 -21.44 2.37 -1.71
C GLY A 98 -20.28 3.32 -1.47
N GLY A 99 -19.05 2.83 -1.28
CA GLY A 99 -17.85 3.66 -1.18
C GLY A 99 -17.17 3.86 -2.53
N ASP A 100 -16.53 5.00 -2.73
CA ASP A 100 -15.68 5.29 -3.90
C ASP A 100 -14.48 6.12 -3.45
N HIS A 101 -13.31 5.52 -3.56
CA HIS A 101 -12.03 6.14 -3.19
C HIS A 101 -11.08 6.32 -4.38
N SER A 102 -11.58 6.20 -5.62
CA SER A 102 -10.78 6.36 -6.84
C SER A 102 -10.05 7.71 -6.93
N ILE A 103 -10.58 8.71 -6.21
CA ILE A 103 -10.00 10.06 -6.12
C ILE A 103 -9.16 10.27 -4.85
N THR A 104 -8.81 9.21 -4.14
CA THR A 104 -8.02 9.24 -2.90
C THR A 104 -6.67 8.60 -3.12
N LYS A 105 -5.64 9.26 -2.71
CA LYS A 105 -4.28 8.75 -2.61
C LYS A 105 -4.03 8.27 -1.18
N PHE A 106 -3.34 7.15 -0.99
CA PHE A 106 -3.00 6.64 0.33
C PHE A 106 -1.48 6.61 0.50
N THR A 107 -0.98 7.34 1.48
CA THR A 107 0.43 7.25 1.88
C THR A 107 0.57 6.24 3.00
N VAL A 108 1.31 5.17 2.75
CA VAL A 108 1.64 4.10 3.68
C VAL A 108 3.05 4.31 4.18
N VAL A 109 3.24 4.32 5.49
CA VAL A 109 4.56 4.45 6.13
C VAL A 109 4.77 3.28 7.08
N GLY A 110 5.98 2.74 7.07
CA GLY A 110 6.35 1.61 7.92
C GLY A 110 7.83 1.27 7.78
N THR A 111 8.16 -0.01 7.96
CA THR A 111 9.53 -0.51 7.79
C THR A 111 9.54 -1.74 6.88
N ASP A 112 10.66 -1.97 6.23
CA ASP A 112 10.94 -3.22 5.53
C ASP A 112 11.46 -4.31 6.49
N TYR A 113 11.85 -5.48 5.94
CA TYR A 113 12.39 -6.60 6.73
C TYR A 113 13.76 -6.33 7.35
N LYS A 114 14.49 -5.33 6.86
CA LYS A 114 15.77 -4.92 7.44
C LYS A 114 15.58 -3.95 8.60
N GLY A 115 14.38 -3.40 8.76
CA GLY A 115 14.05 -2.36 9.71
C GLY A 115 14.26 -0.95 9.14
N ASP A 116 14.59 -0.83 7.84
CA ASP A 116 14.73 0.45 7.17
C ASP A 116 13.35 1.09 6.95
N ALA A 117 13.30 2.41 7.03
CA ALA A 117 12.07 3.15 6.79
C ALA A 117 11.56 2.93 5.35
N LEU A 118 10.28 2.61 5.22
CA LEU A 118 9.64 2.34 3.96
C LEU A 118 8.38 3.19 3.83
N THR A 119 8.27 3.87 2.68
CA THR A 119 7.07 4.64 2.33
C THR A 119 6.58 4.22 0.95
N GLU A 120 5.28 4.07 0.81
CA GLU A 120 4.60 3.82 -0.45
C GLU A 120 3.43 4.78 -0.63
N VAL A 121 3.22 5.21 -1.87
CA VAL A 121 2.03 5.96 -2.26
C VAL A 121 1.20 5.09 -3.19
N ILE A 122 -0.04 4.82 -2.81
CA ILE A 122 -1.05 4.20 -3.65
C ILE A 122 -1.88 5.35 -4.24
N GLU A 123 -1.64 5.67 -5.51
CA GLU A 123 -2.11 6.90 -6.15
C GLU A 123 -3.64 6.97 -6.30
N ASN A 124 -4.28 5.82 -6.53
CA ASN A 124 -5.74 5.74 -6.66
C ASN A 124 -6.27 4.66 -5.74
N GLY A 125 -7.21 5.02 -4.90
CA GLY A 125 -7.91 4.07 -4.04
C GLY A 125 -8.93 3.23 -4.81
N PRO A 126 -9.59 2.29 -4.13
CA PRO A 126 -10.54 1.37 -4.77
C PRO A 126 -11.88 2.04 -5.08
N LEU A 127 -12.47 1.62 -6.18
CA LEU A 127 -13.91 1.81 -6.47
C LEU A 127 -14.77 0.93 -5.54
N SER A 128 -16.08 1.18 -5.54
CA SER A 128 -17.05 0.39 -4.77
C SER A 128 -16.87 -1.11 -4.99
N GLU A 129 -16.83 -1.87 -3.90
CA GLU A 129 -16.66 -3.34 -3.89
C GLU A 129 -15.38 -3.84 -4.59
N LYS A 130 -14.39 -2.97 -4.75
CA LYS A 130 -13.09 -3.30 -5.33
C LYS A 130 -11.98 -3.14 -4.29
N SER A 131 -10.81 -3.61 -4.66
CA SER A 131 -9.60 -3.42 -3.88
C SER A 131 -8.45 -2.94 -4.76
N VAL A 132 -7.52 -2.25 -4.13
CA VAL A 132 -6.20 -1.94 -4.69
C VAL A 132 -5.13 -2.52 -3.77
N VAL A 133 -4.02 -2.96 -4.36
CA VAL A 133 -2.91 -3.55 -3.62
C VAL A 133 -1.66 -2.77 -3.95
N GLY A 134 -0.92 -2.37 -2.92
CA GLY A 134 0.37 -1.70 -3.07
C GLY A 134 1.44 -2.61 -3.69
N GLY A 135 2.53 -2.02 -4.11
CA GLY A 135 3.67 -2.73 -4.71
C GLY A 135 4.71 -3.17 -3.70
N LYS A 136 4.86 -2.41 -2.60
CA LYS A 136 5.92 -2.62 -1.60
C LYS A 136 5.50 -3.59 -0.50
N ILE A 137 6.49 -4.30 0.03
CA ILE A 137 6.27 -5.26 1.12
C ILE A 137 6.76 -4.65 2.43
N PHE A 138 5.84 -4.46 3.35
CA PHE A 138 6.10 -3.92 4.68
C PHE A 138 6.25 -5.04 5.70
N LYS A 139 7.23 -4.93 6.58
CA LYS A 139 7.31 -5.73 7.82
C LYS A 139 6.40 -5.15 8.88
N THR A 140 6.45 -3.82 9.04
CA THR A 140 5.57 -3.10 9.96
C THR A 140 4.92 -1.94 9.24
N ILE A 141 3.70 -1.57 9.63
CA ILE A 141 3.03 -0.38 9.16
C ILE A 141 2.82 0.54 10.36
N THR A 142 3.30 1.77 10.22
CA THR A 142 3.18 2.80 11.28
C THR A 142 1.96 3.67 11.05
N SER A 143 1.67 4.01 9.79
CA SER A 143 0.51 4.81 9.44
C SER A 143 0.05 4.58 8.01
N ILE A 144 -1.25 4.81 7.80
CA ILE A 144 -1.87 4.92 6.47
C ILE A 144 -2.68 6.20 6.48
N THR A 145 -2.35 7.13 5.58
CA THR A 145 -2.96 8.45 5.53
C THR A 145 -3.62 8.69 4.19
N PRO A 146 -4.95 8.84 4.14
CA PRO A 146 -5.66 9.23 2.94
C PRO A 146 -5.43 10.71 2.64
N GLN A 147 -5.19 11.01 1.38
CA GLN A 147 -4.94 12.36 0.88
C GLN A 147 -5.72 12.60 -0.41
N PRO A 148 -6.17 13.82 -0.68
CA PRO A 148 -6.72 14.17 -1.98
C PRO A 148 -5.63 14.07 -3.05
N ILE A 149 -6.04 13.73 -4.27
CA ILE A 149 -5.12 13.71 -5.41
C ILE A 149 -4.80 15.16 -5.80
N SER A 150 -3.53 15.42 -6.05
CA SER A 150 -3.03 16.69 -6.54
C SER A 150 -2.38 16.49 -7.91
N GLU A 151 -2.87 17.19 -8.91
CA GLU A 151 -2.38 17.07 -10.28
C GLU A 151 -1.43 18.23 -10.60
N ILE A 152 -0.27 17.90 -11.20
CA ILE A 152 0.69 18.90 -11.67
C ILE A 152 0.27 19.37 -13.06
N VAL A 153 0.18 20.67 -13.22
CA VAL A 153 -0.16 21.33 -14.48
C VAL A 153 0.98 22.25 -14.89
N THR A 154 1.46 22.07 -16.10
CA THR A 154 2.48 22.94 -16.70
C THR A 154 1.83 24.04 -17.52
N SER A 155 2.59 25.06 -17.91
CA SER A 155 2.10 26.13 -18.79
C SER A 155 1.58 25.59 -20.14
N ALA A 156 2.10 24.46 -20.63
CA ALA A 156 1.66 23.80 -21.86
C ALA A 156 0.26 23.14 -21.75
N ASN A 157 -0.19 22.88 -20.54
CA ASN A 157 -1.52 22.31 -20.29
C ASN A 157 -2.64 23.37 -20.25
N VAL A 158 -2.29 24.65 -20.30
CA VAL A 158 -3.26 25.76 -20.19
C VAL A 158 -3.50 26.38 -21.56
N SER A 159 -4.74 26.38 -22.01
CA SER A 159 -5.17 27.03 -23.24
C SER A 159 -5.91 28.34 -22.92
N ILE A 160 -5.26 29.48 -23.16
CA ILE A 160 -5.88 30.80 -22.98
C ILE A 160 -6.91 31.10 -24.08
N ALA A 161 -6.80 30.48 -25.25
CA ALA A 161 -7.75 30.67 -26.35
C ALA A 161 -9.13 30.03 -26.06
N ASN A 162 -9.15 28.98 -25.25
CA ASN A 162 -10.37 28.24 -24.94
C ASN A 162 -10.75 28.30 -23.45
N ASP A 163 -9.96 28.99 -22.61
CA ASP A 163 -10.10 29.01 -21.15
C ASP A 163 -10.10 27.60 -20.54
N THR A 164 -9.25 26.70 -21.07
CA THR A 164 -9.22 25.31 -20.64
C THR A 164 -7.89 24.91 -20.02
N ILE A 165 -7.97 23.88 -19.16
CA ILE A 165 -6.82 23.23 -18.54
C ILE A 165 -6.89 21.73 -18.84
N THR A 166 -5.79 21.17 -19.35
CA THR A 166 -5.67 19.74 -19.63
C THR A 166 -5.09 19.02 -18.41
N ILE A 167 -5.86 18.11 -17.85
CA ILE A 167 -5.47 17.20 -16.76
C ILE A 167 -5.89 15.79 -17.17
N SER A 168 -4.96 14.96 -17.57
CA SER A 168 -5.25 13.61 -18.11
C SER A 168 -6.00 12.77 -17.11
N ASN A 169 -7.12 12.19 -17.55
CA ASN A 169 -7.95 11.28 -16.74
C ASN A 169 -8.31 11.84 -15.36
N HIS A 170 -8.76 13.08 -15.32
CA HIS A 170 -8.95 13.84 -14.08
C HIS A 170 -10.07 13.33 -13.16
N MET A 171 -10.96 12.46 -13.59
CA MET A 171 -12.09 11.90 -12.80
C MET A 171 -12.92 12.95 -12.04
N LEU A 172 -12.90 14.21 -12.45
CA LEU A 172 -13.73 15.26 -11.88
C LEU A 172 -15.11 15.23 -12.52
N SER A 173 -16.10 15.73 -11.78
CA SER A 173 -17.43 16.08 -12.30
C SER A 173 -17.59 17.60 -12.30
N THR A 174 -18.47 18.13 -13.13
CA THR A 174 -18.83 19.55 -13.06
C THR A 174 -19.34 19.87 -11.66
N GLY A 175 -18.79 20.93 -11.05
CA GLY A 175 -19.03 21.30 -9.66
C GLY A 175 -18.03 20.73 -8.66
N SER A 176 -17.11 19.84 -9.05
CA SER A 176 -16.03 19.39 -8.17
C SER A 176 -15.18 20.59 -7.73
N LYS A 177 -14.96 20.70 -6.42
CA LYS A 177 -14.12 21.75 -5.83
C LYS A 177 -12.66 21.33 -5.85
N ILE A 178 -11.80 22.21 -6.33
CA ILE A 178 -10.36 22.02 -6.45
C ILE A 178 -9.62 23.28 -6.00
N THR A 179 -8.48 23.11 -5.33
CA THR A 179 -7.63 24.22 -4.90
C THR A 179 -6.46 24.36 -5.85
N TYR A 180 -6.30 25.55 -6.42
CA TYR A 180 -5.17 25.92 -7.26
C TYR A 180 -3.98 26.38 -6.41
N SER A 181 -2.78 25.95 -6.78
CA SER A 181 -1.53 26.50 -6.28
C SER A 181 -0.55 26.74 -7.43
N ASN A 182 0.13 27.89 -7.40
CA ASN A 182 1.12 28.25 -8.39
C ASN A 182 2.50 27.60 -8.16
N GLY A 183 2.66 26.74 -7.14
CA GLY A 183 3.93 26.07 -6.83
C GLY A 183 5.09 27.05 -6.55
N SER A 184 4.82 28.19 -5.95
CA SER A 184 5.76 29.29 -5.68
C SER A 184 6.27 30.00 -6.94
N GLY A 185 5.53 29.91 -8.04
CA GLY A 185 5.85 30.59 -9.30
C GLY A 185 4.82 31.66 -9.68
N THR A 186 4.67 31.91 -10.99
CA THR A 186 3.69 32.83 -11.53
C THR A 186 2.33 32.17 -11.64
N ASP A 187 1.27 32.90 -11.28
CA ASP A 187 -0.11 32.41 -11.40
C ASP A 187 -0.54 32.24 -12.88
N ILE A 188 -1.46 31.31 -13.13
CA ILE A 188 -2.32 31.37 -14.30
C ILE A 188 -3.11 32.68 -14.19
N THR A 189 -2.94 33.59 -15.15
CA THR A 189 -3.64 34.87 -15.07
C THR A 189 -5.16 34.68 -15.20
N GLY A 190 -5.88 35.13 -14.21
CA GLY A 190 -7.30 34.82 -13.97
C GLY A 190 -7.54 33.99 -12.72
N LEU A 191 -6.48 33.35 -12.19
CA LEU A 191 -6.52 32.61 -10.94
C LEU A 191 -5.66 33.28 -9.87
N SER A 192 -5.88 32.92 -8.61
CA SER A 192 -5.10 33.36 -7.45
C SER A 192 -4.54 32.16 -6.71
N ASN A 193 -3.28 32.27 -6.29
CA ASN A 193 -2.61 31.21 -5.54
C ASN A 193 -3.39 30.78 -4.28
N ASN A 194 -3.39 29.49 -3.97
CA ASN A 194 -4.08 28.90 -2.82
C ASN A 194 -5.59 29.20 -2.76
N THR A 195 -6.22 29.35 -3.92
CA THR A 195 -7.65 29.66 -4.03
C THR A 195 -8.41 28.47 -4.57
N ALA A 196 -9.59 28.23 -3.99
CA ALA A 196 -10.48 27.17 -4.44
C ALA A 196 -11.35 27.63 -5.61
N TYR A 197 -11.48 26.73 -6.59
CA TYR A 197 -12.30 26.89 -7.79
C TYR A 197 -13.20 25.66 -7.98
N TYR A 198 -14.10 25.73 -8.95
CA TYR A 198 -15.02 24.65 -9.27
C TYR A 198 -14.83 24.23 -10.73
N ALA A 199 -14.67 22.92 -10.95
CA ALA A 199 -14.48 22.39 -12.28
C ALA A 199 -15.76 22.47 -13.13
N ILE A 200 -15.59 22.83 -14.39
CA ILE A 200 -16.56 22.62 -15.47
C ILE A 200 -15.94 21.58 -16.39
N VAL A 201 -16.46 20.36 -16.40
CA VAL A 201 -15.90 19.25 -17.15
C VAL A 201 -16.32 19.36 -18.61
N ILE A 202 -15.35 19.36 -19.52
CA ILE A 202 -15.55 19.33 -20.97
C ILE A 202 -15.48 17.89 -21.48
N ASP A 203 -14.43 17.16 -21.08
CA ASP A 203 -14.23 15.74 -21.38
C ASP A 203 -13.37 15.09 -20.27
N ALA A 204 -12.94 13.84 -20.44
CA ALA A 204 -12.17 13.09 -19.44
C ALA A 204 -10.78 13.69 -19.12
N ASN A 205 -10.28 14.58 -19.97
CA ASN A 205 -8.93 15.18 -19.87
C ASN A 205 -8.93 16.70 -19.82
N THR A 206 -10.09 17.35 -19.97
CA THR A 206 -10.17 18.80 -20.16
C THR A 206 -11.23 19.42 -19.25
N ILE A 207 -10.84 20.45 -18.53
CA ILE A 207 -11.74 21.24 -17.68
C ILE A 207 -11.65 22.72 -18.00
N LYS A 208 -12.70 23.47 -17.62
CA LYS A 208 -12.66 24.89 -17.33
C LYS A 208 -12.84 25.12 -15.85
N LEU A 209 -12.60 26.32 -15.39
CA LEU A 209 -12.75 26.70 -13.98
C LEU A 209 -13.84 27.76 -13.80
N ALA A 210 -14.56 27.65 -12.71
CA ALA A 210 -15.54 28.62 -12.26
C ALA A 210 -15.21 29.13 -10.86
N SER A 211 -15.59 30.34 -10.52
CA SER A 211 -15.34 30.96 -9.21
C SER A 211 -16.31 30.50 -8.14
N SER A 212 -17.39 29.82 -8.50
CA SER A 212 -18.40 29.28 -7.58
C SER A 212 -19.06 28.03 -8.14
N LEU A 213 -19.69 27.23 -7.27
CA LEU A 213 -20.48 26.08 -7.68
C LEU A 213 -21.66 26.49 -8.60
N ALA A 214 -22.31 27.62 -8.31
CA ALA A 214 -23.40 28.14 -9.15
C ALA A 214 -22.90 28.46 -10.57
N ASN A 215 -21.73 29.10 -10.68
CA ASN A 215 -21.13 29.40 -11.97
C ASN A 215 -20.70 28.13 -12.72
N ALA A 216 -20.18 27.12 -12.02
CA ALA A 216 -19.84 25.84 -12.64
C ALA A 216 -21.10 25.17 -13.23
N ASN A 217 -22.18 25.11 -12.47
CA ASN A 217 -23.44 24.51 -12.88
C ASN A 217 -24.13 25.29 -14.03
N SER A 218 -23.88 26.59 -14.14
CA SER A 218 -24.37 27.44 -15.25
C SER A 218 -23.39 27.54 -16.42
N ASN A 219 -22.29 26.76 -16.37
CA ASN A 219 -21.23 26.79 -17.39
C ASN A 219 -20.58 28.17 -17.60
N THR A 220 -20.48 28.97 -16.52
CA THR A 220 -19.85 30.29 -16.52
C THR A 220 -18.40 30.15 -16.06
N SER A 221 -17.48 30.12 -17.01
CA SER A 221 -16.04 29.94 -16.74
C SER A 221 -15.31 31.25 -16.46
N ILE A 222 -14.17 31.12 -15.77
CA ILE A 222 -13.19 32.19 -15.62
C ILE A 222 -12.41 32.31 -16.93
N SER A 223 -12.15 33.56 -17.36
CA SER A 223 -11.26 33.79 -18.49
C SER A 223 -9.80 33.71 -18.05
N LEU A 224 -9.01 32.94 -18.78
CA LEU A 224 -7.59 32.73 -18.57
C LEU A 224 -6.82 33.59 -19.59
N THR A 225 -5.94 34.50 -19.13
CA THR A 225 -5.16 35.38 -20.00
C THR A 225 -3.64 35.15 -19.90
N GLY A 226 -3.21 34.18 -19.13
CA GLY A 226 -1.81 33.74 -19.01
C GLY A 226 -1.72 32.31 -18.56
N THR A 227 -0.64 31.62 -18.90
CA THR A 227 -0.48 30.17 -18.68
C THR A 227 0.22 29.82 -17.38
N GLY A 228 0.71 30.77 -16.60
CA GLY A 228 1.46 30.55 -15.39
C GLY A 228 2.82 29.88 -15.61
N ASN A 229 3.22 29.01 -14.71
CA ASN A 229 4.51 28.30 -14.72
C ASN A 229 4.32 26.78 -14.86
N ASN A 230 5.42 26.00 -14.67
CA ASN A 230 5.40 24.54 -14.86
C ASN A 230 5.22 23.72 -13.56
N ASN A 231 5.07 24.38 -12.42
CA ASN A 231 4.94 23.71 -11.11
C ASN A 231 3.58 23.95 -10.45
N GLN A 232 2.58 24.27 -11.25
CA GLN A 232 1.24 24.52 -10.75
C GLN A 232 0.55 23.23 -10.36
N THR A 233 -0.28 23.29 -9.34
CA THR A 233 -1.05 22.12 -8.92
C THR A 233 -2.52 22.44 -8.75
N PHE A 234 -3.35 21.44 -9.05
CA PHE A 234 -4.77 21.42 -8.73
C PHE A 234 -5.04 20.26 -7.78
N THR A 235 -5.33 20.58 -6.53
CA THR A 235 -5.61 19.60 -5.49
C THR A 235 -7.11 19.50 -5.28
N ARG A 236 -7.66 18.30 -5.28
CA ARG A 236 -9.07 18.08 -4.95
C ARG A 236 -9.32 18.39 -3.48
N ASP A 237 -10.43 19.04 -3.16
CA ASP A 237 -10.78 19.37 -1.77
C ASP A 237 -11.38 18.18 -1.00
N VAL A 238 -11.70 17.12 -1.70
CA VAL A 238 -12.34 15.94 -1.13
C VAL A 238 -11.52 14.68 -1.41
N ILE A 239 -11.52 13.79 -0.46
CA ILE A 239 -11.18 12.38 -0.62
C ILE A 239 -12.45 11.59 -0.93
N GLY A 240 -12.31 10.33 -1.33
CA GLY A 240 -13.44 9.47 -1.60
C GLY A 240 -14.43 9.35 -0.44
N SER A 241 -15.58 8.82 -0.70
CA SER A 241 -16.66 8.64 0.27
C SER A 241 -16.77 7.19 0.74
N GLY A 242 -17.33 7.01 1.94
CA GLY A 242 -17.50 5.71 2.56
C GLY A 242 -16.35 5.29 3.46
N SER A 243 -16.44 4.08 4.00
CA SER A 243 -15.40 3.49 4.82
C SER A 243 -14.49 2.58 4.00
N VAL A 244 -13.24 2.46 4.43
CA VAL A 244 -12.29 1.50 3.89
C VAL A 244 -11.95 0.43 4.92
N ASN A 245 -11.69 -0.77 4.44
CA ASN A 245 -10.95 -1.79 5.16
C ASN A 245 -9.52 -1.83 4.61
N VAL A 246 -8.57 -2.07 5.48
CA VAL A 246 -7.17 -2.20 5.09
C VAL A 246 -6.64 -3.51 5.65
N ASP A 247 -6.11 -4.32 4.77
CA ASP A 247 -5.57 -5.64 5.09
C ASP A 247 -4.11 -5.72 4.67
N LEU A 248 -3.39 -6.67 5.24
CA LEU A 248 -2.08 -7.07 4.77
C LEU A 248 -2.23 -8.31 3.89
N VAL A 249 -1.91 -8.20 2.61
CA VAL A 249 -1.85 -9.35 1.70
C VAL A 249 -0.44 -9.89 1.70
N ILE A 250 -0.30 -11.11 2.14
CA ILE A 250 0.97 -11.81 2.04
C ILE A 250 1.06 -12.37 0.63
N THR A 251 2.01 -11.84 -0.13
CA THR A 251 2.32 -12.38 -1.44
C THR A 251 3.43 -13.39 -1.29
N SER A 252 3.23 -14.58 -1.83
CA SER A 252 4.33 -15.50 -2.14
C SER A 252 5.14 -14.88 -3.29
N ASP A 253 5.95 -13.88 -2.99
CA ASP A 253 6.97 -13.45 -3.92
C ASP A 253 8.07 -14.52 -3.85
N ALA A 254 8.28 -15.22 -4.94
CA ALA A 254 9.34 -16.23 -5.03
C ALA A 254 10.75 -15.65 -4.83
N SER A 255 10.89 -14.32 -4.87
CA SER A 255 12.13 -13.61 -4.52
C SER A 255 12.29 -13.37 -3.01
N LEU A 256 11.19 -13.41 -2.27
CA LEU A 256 11.18 -13.42 -0.82
C LEU A 256 10.90 -14.87 -0.41
N ASN A 257 11.96 -15.65 -0.35
CA ASN A 257 11.88 -16.99 0.25
C ASN A 257 11.26 -16.80 1.64
N PRO A 258 9.99 -17.21 1.88
CA PRO A 258 9.41 -17.03 3.20
C PRO A 258 10.34 -17.73 4.20
N PRO A 259 10.58 -17.11 5.36
CA PRO A 259 11.35 -17.76 6.38
C PRO A 259 10.68 -19.11 6.69
N SER A 260 11.38 -20.19 6.45
CA SER A 260 10.89 -21.53 6.72
C SER A 260 11.43 -22.02 8.06
N ASP A 261 10.53 -22.49 8.90
CA ASP A 261 10.91 -23.29 10.08
C ASP A 261 11.54 -24.60 9.61
N ILE A 262 12.59 -25.04 10.28
CA ILE A 262 13.19 -26.33 9.99
C ILE A 262 12.43 -27.40 10.75
N THR A 263 11.83 -28.30 10.00
CA THR A 263 11.18 -29.49 10.56
C THR A 263 12.17 -30.65 10.53
N VAL A 264 12.42 -31.27 11.67
CA VAL A 264 13.19 -32.53 11.79
C VAL A 264 12.21 -33.63 12.15
N SER A 265 11.97 -34.55 11.23
CA SER A 265 11.13 -35.73 11.49
C SER A 265 12.00 -36.98 11.64
N TRP A 266 11.61 -37.87 12.55
CA TRP A 266 12.24 -39.15 12.78
C TRP A 266 11.28 -40.24 12.33
N THR A 267 11.67 -41.06 11.37
CA THR A 267 10.98 -42.30 11.09
C THR A 267 11.69 -43.43 11.86
N ASN A 268 10.99 -44.01 12.80
CA ASN A 268 11.46 -45.21 13.47
C ASN A 268 11.05 -46.40 12.60
N ASP A 269 12.00 -47.00 11.91
CA ASP A 269 11.73 -48.26 11.24
C ASP A 269 11.69 -49.34 12.32
N ALA A 270 10.47 -49.65 12.76
CA ALA A 270 10.22 -50.73 13.71
C ALA A 270 10.23 -52.06 12.94
N SER A 271 11.41 -52.46 12.44
CA SER A 271 11.64 -53.79 11.93
C SER A 271 12.92 -54.34 12.53
N GLY A 272 12.77 -55.08 13.58
CA GLY A 272 13.80 -55.88 14.21
C GLY A 272 13.21 -56.74 15.28
#